data_249ef34ba7bd2e66b22ca8f49cdb2cf5
#
_entry.id   249ef34ba7bd2e66b22ca8f49cdb2cf5
#
_cell.length_a   1.000
_cell.length_b   1.000
_cell.length_c   1.000
_cell.angle_alpha   90.00
_cell.angle_beta   90.00
_cell.angle_gamma   90.00
#
_symmetry.space_group_name_H-M   'P 1'
#
loop_
_entity.id
_entity.type
_entity.pdbx_description
1 polymer ?
#
loop_
_entity_poly.entity_id
_entity_poly.type
_entity_poly.pdbx_seq_one_letter_code
_entity_poly.pdbx_strand_id
1 'polypeptide(L)'
;LKNLTVYGFLNINFELHRGEILGFYGLVGAGRSEIMQTILGYRYVVEGEVQVGGKPLKLGSPHFAIQGGVFYLPEERKQQGIFPYLSVRHNVGVALGEKVLNGVVVSAKKEKSMTEELVKVYSVKTSSIETPIRFLSGGNQQKVIVGRAMFCSPTPKVIIFDEPTKGIDVMTKTEIYKIMKDLAEKEKIGIILVSSELEELMRCCNRLITVYRGKITGEFDPSKVKTSEIIASAINVNDIEQVAAK
;
A
#
# COMPACT_ATOMS: atom_id res chain seq x y z
N LEU A 1 -15.77 -2.53 0.02
CA LEU A 1 -15.96 -1.42 0.97
C LEU A 1 -17.28 -0.73 0.64
N LYS A 2 -18.15 -0.50 1.64
CA LYS A 2 -19.48 0.09 1.43
C LYS A 2 -19.72 1.21 2.43
N ASN A 3 -20.18 2.35 1.92
CA ASN A 3 -20.65 3.52 2.69
C ASN A 3 -19.69 3.94 3.83
N LEU A 4 -18.39 3.87 3.61
CA LEU A 4 -17.43 4.26 4.62
C LEU A 4 -17.49 5.77 4.82
N THR A 5 -17.92 6.18 5.99
CA THR A 5 -17.97 7.58 6.43
C THR A 5 -17.01 7.79 7.59
N VAL A 6 -16.15 8.77 7.45
CA VAL A 6 -15.16 9.17 8.44
C VAL A 6 -15.20 10.68 8.54
N TYR A 7 -14.70 11.27 9.62
CA TYR A 7 -14.60 12.71 9.74
C TYR A 7 -13.83 13.31 8.54
N GLY A 8 -14.53 14.13 7.75
CA GLY A 8 -14.00 14.74 6.53
C GLY A 8 -14.11 13.90 5.25
N PHE A 9 -14.63 12.65 5.33
CA PHE A 9 -14.78 11.74 4.19
C PHE A 9 -16.16 11.12 4.24
N LEU A 10 -16.93 11.33 3.19
CA LEU A 10 -18.33 10.93 3.16
C LEU A 10 -18.59 9.89 2.05
N ASN A 11 -19.25 8.81 2.42
CA ASN A 11 -19.83 7.85 1.49
C ASN A 11 -18.80 7.26 0.50
N ILE A 12 -17.65 6.81 1.02
CA ILE A 12 -16.63 6.16 0.21
C ILE A 12 -17.06 4.73 -0.10
N ASN A 13 -17.26 4.45 -1.38
CA ASN A 13 -17.64 3.12 -1.88
C ASN A 13 -16.69 2.71 -2.99
N PHE A 14 -16.08 1.54 -2.88
CA PHE A 14 -15.36 0.91 -3.97
C PHE A 14 -15.18 -0.58 -3.71
N GLU A 15 -14.87 -1.30 -4.77
CA GLU A 15 -14.52 -2.71 -4.72
C GLU A 15 -13.11 -2.91 -5.24
N LEU A 16 -12.41 -3.89 -4.67
CA LEU A 16 -11.12 -4.35 -5.13
C LEU A 16 -11.23 -5.84 -5.43
N HIS A 17 -10.87 -6.23 -6.62
CA HIS A 17 -10.92 -7.63 -7.03
C HIS A 17 -9.60 -8.35 -6.74
N ARG A 18 -9.69 -9.66 -6.59
CA ARG A 18 -8.52 -10.49 -6.37
C ARG A 18 -7.61 -10.49 -7.60
N GLY A 19 -6.35 -10.15 -7.41
CA GLY A 19 -5.38 -10.03 -8.50
C GLY A 19 -5.48 -8.74 -9.31
N GLU A 20 -6.21 -7.75 -8.81
CA GLU A 20 -6.36 -6.43 -9.40
C GLU A 20 -5.35 -5.46 -8.78
N ILE A 21 -4.86 -4.52 -9.58
CA ILE A 21 -4.18 -3.31 -9.13
C ILE A 21 -5.14 -2.15 -9.35
N LEU A 22 -5.72 -1.63 -8.27
CA LEU A 22 -6.62 -0.48 -8.25
C LEU A 22 -5.86 0.77 -7.85
N GLY A 23 -5.83 1.77 -8.74
CA GLY A 23 -5.14 3.03 -8.52
C GLY A 23 -6.03 4.06 -7.82
N PHE A 24 -5.46 4.85 -6.92
CA PHE A 24 -6.07 6.03 -6.32
C PHE A 24 -5.29 7.27 -6.70
N TYR A 25 -5.91 8.12 -7.54
CA TYR A 25 -5.36 9.39 -7.99
C TYR A 25 -6.05 10.58 -7.34
N GLY A 26 -5.31 11.65 -7.14
CA GLY A 26 -5.82 12.92 -6.65
C GLY A 26 -4.66 13.85 -6.28
N LEU A 27 -4.92 15.12 -6.09
CA LEU A 27 -3.91 16.07 -5.67
C LEU A 27 -3.45 15.81 -4.23
N VAL A 28 -2.32 16.39 -3.85
CA VAL A 28 -1.85 16.37 -2.45
C VAL A 28 -2.93 16.97 -1.55
N GLY A 29 -3.27 16.27 -0.48
CA GLY A 29 -4.36 16.67 0.43
C GLY A 29 -5.77 16.29 -0.04
N ALA A 30 -5.92 15.54 -1.14
CA ALA A 30 -7.23 15.07 -1.61
C ALA A 30 -7.91 14.07 -0.68
N GLY A 31 -7.16 13.44 0.25
CA GLY A 31 -7.70 12.46 1.20
C GLY A 31 -7.41 11.01 0.87
N ARG A 32 -6.57 10.72 -0.12
CA ARG A 32 -6.25 9.35 -0.57
C ARG A 32 -5.68 8.48 0.54
N SER A 33 -4.58 8.93 1.14
CA SER A 33 -3.90 8.19 2.23
C SER A 33 -4.77 8.07 3.46
N GLU A 34 -5.58 9.08 3.75
CA GLU A 34 -6.51 9.07 4.88
C GLU A 34 -7.60 8.01 4.73
N ILE A 35 -8.12 7.79 3.51
CA ILE A 35 -9.06 6.69 3.23
C ILE A 35 -8.38 5.35 3.55
N MET A 36 -7.13 5.15 3.12
CA MET A 36 -6.38 3.92 3.37
C MET A 36 -6.09 3.74 4.87
N GLN A 37 -5.67 4.79 5.56
CA GLN A 37 -5.43 4.78 7.00
C GLN A 37 -6.69 4.43 7.80
N THR A 38 -7.86 4.79 7.28
CA THR A 38 -9.15 4.43 7.90
C THR A 38 -9.39 2.93 7.82
N ILE A 39 -9.17 2.31 6.68
CA ILE A 39 -9.28 0.85 6.50
C ILE A 39 -8.36 0.11 7.47
N LEU A 40 -7.19 0.70 7.74
CA LEU A 40 -6.21 0.15 8.67
C LEU A 40 -6.52 0.41 10.15
N GLY A 41 -7.53 1.24 10.44
CA GLY A 41 -7.92 1.55 11.81
C GLY A 41 -7.06 2.62 12.49
N TYR A 42 -6.31 3.42 11.73
CA TYR A 42 -5.62 4.61 12.26
C TYR A 42 -6.57 5.79 12.48
N ARG A 43 -7.76 5.76 11.88
CA ARG A 43 -8.77 6.80 11.99
C ARG A 43 -10.09 6.21 12.46
N TYR A 44 -10.84 6.99 13.23
CA TYR A 44 -12.15 6.60 13.73
C TYR A 44 -13.17 6.56 12.57
N VAL A 45 -13.92 5.47 12.50
CA VAL A 45 -15.02 5.28 11.52
C VAL A 45 -16.33 5.68 12.17
N VAL A 46 -17.07 6.55 11.53
CA VAL A 46 -18.40 6.98 12.00
C VAL A 46 -19.43 5.93 11.63
N GLU A 47 -19.43 5.50 10.36
CA GLU A 47 -20.31 4.47 9.84
C GLU A 47 -19.70 3.79 8.62
N GLY A 48 -20.28 2.67 8.20
CA GLY A 48 -19.86 1.91 7.04
C GLY A 48 -19.18 0.62 7.42
N GLU A 49 -18.88 -0.19 6.41
CA GLU A 49 -18.26 -1.49 6.57
C GLU A 49 -17.15 -1.73 5.55
N VAL A 50 -16.17 -2.50 5.96
CA VAL A 50 -15.13 -3.05 5.09
C VAL A 50 -15.25 -4.56 5.14
N GLN A 51 -15.20 -5.21 3.98
CA GLN A 51 -15.17 -6.66 3.87
C GLN A 51 -13.91 -7.10 3.14
N VAL A 52 -13.30 -8.19 3.60
CA VAL A 52 -12.14 -8.81 2.97
C VAL A 52 -12.42 -10.30 2.75
N GLY A 53 -12.48 -10.72 1.49
CA GLY A 53 -12.83 -12.09 1.12
C GLY A 53 -14.23 -12.50 1.60
N GLY A 54 -15.20 -11.57 1.54
CA GLY A 54 -16.59 -11.77 1.96
C GLY A 54 -16.83 -11.78 3.46
N LYS A 55 -15.79 -11.52 4.27
CA LYS A 55 -15.90 -11.45 5.74
C LYS A 55 -15.75 -10.01 6.23
N PRO A 56 -16.57 -9.57 7.18
CA PRO A 56 -16.43 -8.26 7.78
C PRO A 56 -15.03 -8.07 8.38
N LEU A 57 -14.40 -6.94 8.10
CA LEU A 57 -13.15 -6.53 8.73
C LEU A 57 -13.49 -5.70 9.98
N LYS A 58 -12.96 -6.10 11.11
CA LYS A 58 -13.08 -5.29 12.33
C LYS A 58 -12.19 -4.05 12.18
N LEU A 59 -12.80 -2.88 12.20
CA LEU A 59 -12.13 -1.59 12.07
C LEU A 59 -11.60 -1.09 13.44
N GLY A 60 -10.79 -0.03 13.43
CA GLY A 60 -10.34 0.68 14.63
C GLY A 60 -9.00 0.20 15.20
N SER A 61 -8.30 -0.75 14.54
CA SER A 61 -6.95 -1.14 14.94
C SER A 61 -6.18 -1.76 13.78
N PRO A 62 -4.89 -1.39 13.58
CA PRO A 62 -4.01 -2.04 12.60
C PRO A 62 -3.86 -3.55 12.81
N HIS A 63 -3.94 -4.00 14.06
CA HIS A 63 -3.91 -5.42 14.40
C HIS A 63 -5.06 -6.18 13.71
N PHE A 64 -6.28 -5.64 13.73
CA PHE A 64 -7.42 -6.26 13.07
C PHE A 64 -7.28 -6.24 11.54
N ALA A 65 -6.73 -5.16 10.98
CA ALA A 65 -6.46 -5.07 9.55
C ALA A 65 -5.49 -6.18 9.11
N ILE A 66 -4.38 -6.34 9.82
CA ILE A 66 -3.38 -7.39 9.56
C ILE A 66 -4.01 -8.78 9.69
N GLN A 67 -4.76 -9.04 10.75
CA GLN A 67 -5.46 -10.33 10.91
C GLN A 67 -6.48 -10.61 9.80
N GLY A 68 -7.12 -9.56 9.27
CA GLY A 68 -7.99 -9.64 8.10
C GLY A 68 -7.25 -9.89 6.78
N GLY A 69 -5.92 -9.75 6.78
CA GLY A 69 -5.05 -9.89 5.61
C GLY A 69 -4.85 -8.59 4.84
N VAL A 70 -5.05 -7.42 5.47
CA VAL A 70 -4.79 -6.11 4.88
C VAL A 70 -3.47 -5.55 5.40
N PHE A 71 -2.55 -5.27 4.50
CA PHE A 71 -1.23 -4.74 4.81
C PHE A 71 -1.03 -3.37 4.14
N TYR A 72 -0.22 -2.52 4.77
CA TYR A 72 0.02 -1.16 4.31
C TYR A 72 1.50 -0.84 4.28
N LEU A 73 1.92 -0.30 3.16
CA LEU A 73 3.26 0.21 2.93
C LEU A 73 3.16 1.73 2.89
N PRO A 74 3.66 2.42 3.93
CA PRO A 74 3.45 3.86 4.10
C PRO A 74 4.30 4.70 3.15
N GLU A 75 3.81 5.90 2.83
CA GLU A 75 4.52 6.93 2.08
C GLU A 75 5.86 7.31 2.77
N GLU A 76 5.82 7.63 4.05
CA GLU A 76 6.99 8.03 4.86
C GLU A 76 7.81 6.80 5.28
N ARG A 77 8.36 6.10 4.29
CA ARG A 77 9.13 4.86 4.46
C ARG A 77 10.16 4.93 5.59
N LYS A 78 10.93 6.03 5.65
CA LYS A 78 12.04 6.17 6.62
C LYS A 78 11.56 6.33 8.06
N GLN A 79 10.37 6.89 8.27
CA GLN A 79 9.81 7.17 9.59
C GLN A 79 8.85 6.08 10.06
N GLN A 80 8.08 5.50 9.13
CA GLN A 80 6.98 4.61 9.44
C GLN A 80 7.21 3.16 8.95
N GLY A 81 8.05 2.99 7.93
CA GLY A 81 8.23 1.71 7.25
C GLY A 81 9.41 0.89 7.76
N ILE A 82 10.47 1.51 8.31
CA ILE A 82 11.70 0.82 8.70
C ILE A 82 12.23 1.28 10.06
N PHE A 83 13.05 0.44 10.66
CA PHE A 83 13.90 0.78 11.81
C PHE A 83 15.32 1.07 11.30
N PRO A 84 15.68 2.34 11.05
CA PRO A 84 16.84 2.70 10.21
C PRO A 84 18.18 2.23 10.76
N TYR A 85 18.31 2.13 12.07
CA TYR A 85 19.55 1.72 12.76
C TYR A 85 19.65 0.22 12.98
N LEU A 86 18.56 -0.53 12.78
CA LEU A 86 18.57 -1.99 12.88
C LEU A 86 18.98 -2.61 11.53
N SER A 87 19.54 -3.83 11.61
CA SER A 87 19.93 -4.59 10.42
C SER A 87 18.73 -4.98 9.55
N VAL A 88 18.99 -5.38 8.31
CA VAL A 88 17.94 -5.96 7.43
C VAL A 88 17.27 -7.12 8.13
N ARG A 89 18.04 -8.01 8.79
CA ARG A 89 17.50 -9.15 9.53
C ARG A 89 16.52 -8.73 10.62
N HIS A 90 16.88 -7.78 11.44
CA HIS A 90 15.98 -7.30 12.49
C HIS A 90 14.75 -6.58 11.93
N ASN A 91 14.91 -5.81 10.84
CA ASN A 91 13.76 -5.19 10.15
C ASN A 91 12.78 -6.21 9.58
N VAL A 92 13.25 -7.36 9.14
CA VAL A 92 12.40 -8.48 8.70
C VAL A 92 11.82 -9.18 9.91
N GLY A 93 12.64 -9.50 10.91
CA GLY A 93 12.27 -10.27 12.10
C GLY A 93 11.08 -9.70 12.87
N VAL A 94 11.00 -8.36 13.00
CA VAL A 94 9.87 -7.71 13.73
C VAL A 94 8.50 -8.02 13.15
N ALA A 95 8.43 -8.42 11.89
CA ALA A 95 7.17 -8.73 11.22
C ALA A 95 6.87 -10.23 11.11
N LEU A 96 7.86 -11.08 11.36
CA LEU A 96 7.71 -12.53 11.23
C LEU A 96 6.91 -13.14 12.39
N GLY A 97 6.81 -12.44 13.53
CA GLY A 97 6.01 -12.86 14.66
C GLY A 97 6.29 -14.30 15.10
N GLU A 98 5.25 -15.09 15.24
CA GLU A 98 5.34 -16.48 15.71
C GLU A 98 6.15 -17.41 14.80
N LYS A 99 6.33 -17.07 13.52
CA LYS A 99 7.10 -17.89 12.55
C LYS A 99 8.56 -18.09 12.96
N VAL A 100 9.14 -17.12 13.66
CA VAL A 100 10.53 -17.19 14.13
C VAL A 100 10.66 -17.65 15.58
N LEU A 101 9.55 -17.91 16.26
CA LEU A 101 9.58 -18.37 17.65
C LEU A 101 9.98 -19.85 17.75
N ASN A 102 10.70 -20.15 18.83
CA ASN A 102 10.92 -21.49 19.36
C ASN A 102 10.44 -21.47 20.83
N GLY A 103 9.18 -21.87 21.05
CA GLY A 103 8.47 -21.55 22.27
C GLY A 103 8.26 -20.04 22.41
N VAL A 104 8.77 -19.44 23.48
CA VAL A 104 8.66 -17.99 23.75
C VAL A 104 9.89 -17.19 23.34
N VAL A 105 10.91 -17.84 22.75
CA VAL A 105 12.19 -17.22 22.39
C VAL A 105 12.32 -17.11 20.89
N VAL A 106 12.80 -15.97 20.41
CA VAL A 106 13.11 -15.79 18.98
C VAL A 106 14.28 -16.68 18.57
N SER A 107 14.08 -17.52 17.56
CA SER A 107 15.12 -18.34 16.98
C SER A 107 15.93 -17.57 15.97
N ALA A 108 17.14 -17.16 16.34
CA ALA A 108 18.07 -16.47 15.44
C ALA A 108 18.35 -17.26 14.14
N LYS A 109 18.33 -18.59 14.20
CA LYS A 109 18.50 -19.46 13.02
C LYS A 109 17.32 -19.33 12.05
N LYS A 110 16.07 -19.38 12.56
CA LYS A 110 14.87 -19.22 11.72
C LYS A 110 14.80 -17.81 11.13
N GLU A 111 15.01 -16.78 11.97
CA GLU A 111 15.01 -15.38 11.53
C GLU A 111 16.04 -15.14 10.41
N LYS A 112 17.27 -15.65 10.58
CA LYS A 112 18.33 -15.59 9.57
C LYS A 112 17.91 -16.25 8.26
N SER A 113 17.46 -17.51 8.33
CA SER A 113 17.06 -18.28 7.15
C SER A 113 15.93 -17.60 6.37
N MET A 114 14.90 -17.12 7.07
CA MET A 114 13.76 -16.45 6.44
C MET A 114 14.16 -15.10 5.84
N THR A 115 15.11 -14.39 6.48
CA THR A 115 15.63 -13.12 5.92
C THR A 115 16.45 -13.37 4.67
N GLU A 116 17.31 -14.39 4.65
CA GLU A 116 18.10 -14.76 3.47
C GLU A 116 17.21 -15.17 2.31
N GLU A 117 16.13 -15.91 2.57
CA GLU A 117 15.11 -16.25 1.58
C GLU A 117 14.42 -15.00 1.03
N LEU A 118 13.97 -14.09 1.88
CA LEU A 118 13.35 -12.81 1.48
C LEU A 118 14.30 -11.99 0.59
N VAL A 119 15.56 -11.85 1.01
CA VAL A 119 16.59 -11.12 0.26
C VAL A 119 16.77 -11.70 -1.14
N LYS A 120 16.76 -13.04 -1.26
CA LYS A 120 16.85 -13.75 -2.54
C LYS A 120 15.60 -13.54 -3.39
N VAL A 121 14.40 -13.78 -2.84
CA VAL A 121 13.12 -13.69 -3.56
C VAL A 121 12.90 -12.30 -4.13
N TYR A 122 13.14 -11.26 -3.34
CA TYR A 122 12.94 -9.87 -3.75
C TYR A 122 14.19 -9.22 -4.36
N SER A 123 15.26 -9.98 -4.54
CA SER A 123 16.53 -9.48 -5.12
C SER A 123 17.01 -8.21 -4.41
N VAL A 124 17.02 -8.23 -3.07
CA VAL A 124 17.49 -7.10 -2.26
C VAL A 124 19.01 -7.00 -2.37
N LYS A 125 19.51 -5.87 -2.86
CA LYS A 125 20.96 -5.63 -2.94
C LYS A 125 21.47 -5.16 -1.58
N THR A 126 22.15 -6.06 -0.87
CA THR A 126 22.83 -5.81 0.41
C THR A 126 24.12 -6.62 0.48
N SER A 127 25.14 -6.09 1.17
CA SER A 127 26.41 -6.82 1.42
C SER A 127 26.22 -7.93 2.45
N SER A 128 25.28 -7.74 3.38
CA SER A 128 24.95 -8.70 4.44
C SER A 128 23.53 -8.41 4.97
N ILE A 129 22.85 -9.43 5.47
CA ILE A 129 21.58 -9.25 6.20
C ILE A 129 21.80 -8.51 7.54
N GLU A 130 23.03 -8.43 8.04
CA GLU A 130 23.39 -7.68 9.25
C GLU A 130 23.67 -6.20 8.96
N THR A 131 23.68 -5.77 7.70
CA THR A 131 23.85 -4.36 7.32
C THR A 131 22.66 -3.55 7.85
N PRO A 132 22.88 -2.43 8.57
CA PRO A 132 21.79 -1.52 8.96
C PRO A 132 21.02 -1.04 7.72
N ILE A 133 19.67 -1.11 7.78
CA ILE A 133 18.82 -0.89 6.60
C ILE A 133 18.95 0.52 6.02
N ARG A 134 19.36 1.50 6.82
CA ARG A 134 19.60 2.89 6.37
C ARG A 134 20.68 3.00 5.29
N PHE A 135 21.60 2.05 5.20
CA PHE A 135 22.67 2.02 4.18
C PHE A 135 22.22 1.42 2.85
N LEU A 136 21.04 0.85 2.78
CA LEU A 136 20.46 0.39 1.54
C LEU A 136 19.86 1.57 0.76
N SER A 137 19.88 1.47 -0.59
CA SER A 137 19.14 2.41 -1.45
C SER A 137 17.65 2.37 -1.12
N GLY A 138 16.94 3.46 -1.45
CA GLY A 138 15.51 3.56 -1.20
C GLY A 138 14.70 2.40 -1.78
N GLY A 139 15.04 1.96 -2.97
CA GLY A 139 14.39 0.81 -3.60
C GLY A 139 14.66 -0.51 -2.90
N ASN A 140 15.87 -0.73 -2.39
CA ASN A 140 16.17 -1.95 -1.62
C ASN A 140 15.45 -1.92 -0.25
N GLN A 141 15.33 -0.75 0.38
CA GLN A 141 14.49 -0.58 1.56
C GLN A 141 13.03 -0.95 1.26
N GLN A 142 12.50 -0.48 0.12
CA GLN A 142 11.11 -0.79 -0.30
C GLN A 142 10.92 -2.28 -0.54
N LYS A 143 11.87 -2.95 -1.20
CA LYS A 143 11.85 -4.40 -1.39
C LYS A 143 11.82 -5.17 -0.06
N VAL A 144 12.58 -4.73 0.94
CA VAL A 144 12.53 -5.33 2.29
C VAL A 144 11.15 -5.15 2.91
N ILE A 145 10.52 -3.96 2.79
CA ILE A 145 9.19 -3.70 3.34
C ILE A 145 8.14 -4.59 2.66
N VAL A 146 8.16 -4.69 1.34
CA VAL A 146 7.25 -5.58 0.59
C VAL A 146 7.45 -7.04 0.98
N GLY A 147 8.70 -7.50 0.95
CA GLY A 147 9.04 -8.87 1.35
C GLY A 147 8.60 -9.18 2.77
N ARG A 148 8.81 -8.25 3.70
CA ARG A 148 8.35 -8.35 5.08
C ARG A 148 6.83 -8.58 5.18
N ALA A 149 6.04 -7.82 4.41
CA ALA A 149 4.59 -8.00 4.39
C ALA A 149 4.21 -9.41 3.90
N MET A 150 4.87 -9.90 2.85
CA MET A 150 4.59 -11.23 2.29
C MET A 150 5.01 -12.39 3.19
N PHE A 151 6.01 -12.18 4.03
CA PHE A 151 6.48 -13.18 4.97
C PHE A 151 5.72 -13.17 6.31
N CYS A 152 4.82 -12.20 6.53
CA CYS A 152 3.95 -12.13 7.71
C CYS A 152 2.96 -13.30 7.80
N SER A 153 2.30 -13.41 8.95
CA SER A 153 1.14 -14.26 9.19
C SER A 153 0.00 -13.39 9.71
N PRO A 154 -1.21 -13.48 9.13
CA PRO A 154 -1.61 -14.27 7.96
C PRO A 154 -1.00 -13.73 6.65
N THR A 155 -1.04 -14.55 5.59
CA THR A 155 -0.65 -14.13 4.25
C THR A 155 -1.54 -12.98 3.76
N PRO A 156 -1.00 -11.93 3.15
CA PRO A 156 -1.77 -10.81 2.62
C PRO A 156 -2.83 -11.23 1.61
N LYS A 157 -4.02 -10.65 1.73
CA LYS A 157 -5.07 -10.68 0.71
C LYS A 157 -5.12 -9.36 -0.04
N VAL A 158 -4.81 -8.27 0.66
CA VAL A 158 -4.75 -6.91 0.16
C VAL A 158 -3.47 -6.26 0.63
N ILE A 159 -2.75 -5.61 -0.28
CA ILE A 159 -1.61 -4.76 0.04
C ILE A 159 -1.88 -3.36 -0.49
N ILE A 160 -1.80 -2.37 0.39
CA ILE A 160 -1.92 -0.96 0.05
C ILE A 160 -0.51 -0.38 -0.06
N PHE A 161 -0.18 0.13 -1.23
CA PHE A 161 1.05 0.85 -1.51
C PHE A 161 0.74 2.34 -1.55
N ASP A 162 1.23 3.09 -0.57
CA ASP A 162 1.04 4.54 -0.51
C ASP A 162 2.32 5.24 -0.94
N GLU A 163 2.27 5.91 -2.11
CA GLU A 163 3.40 6.57 -2.77
C GLU A 163 4.70 5.71 -2.78
N PRO A 164 4.65 4.44 -3.24
CA PRO A 164 5.74 3.47 -3.03
C PRO A 164 7.03 3.83 -3.74
N THR A 165 6.97 4.66 -4.74
CA THR A 165 8.11 5.04 -5.60
C THR A 165 8.62 6.45 -5.33
N LYS A 166 8.06 7.15 -4.34
CA LYS A 166 8.50 8.49 -3.95
C LYS A 166 9.95 8.49 -3.49
N GLY A 167 10.78 9.32 -4.12
CA GLY A 167 12.20 9.41 -3.81
C GLY A 167 13.03 8.17 -4.20
N ILE A 168 12.56 7.43 -5.22
CA ILE A 168 13.26 6.27 -5.79
C ILE A 168 13.66 6.59 -7.24
N ASP A 169 14.83 6.10 -7.66
CA ASP A 169 15.31 6.27 -9.02
C ASP A 169 14.47 5.46 -10.04
N VAL A 170 14.48 5.91 -11.30
CA VAL A 170 13.64 5.37 -12.38
C VAL A 170 13.84 3.87 -12.62
N MET A 171 15.08 3.38 -12.53
CA MET A 171 15.37 1.96 -12.73
C MET A 171 14.72 1.12 -11.63
N THR A 172 14.85 1.57 -10.41
CA THR A 172 14.29 0.88 -9.25
C THR A 172 12.75 0.98 -9.21
N LYS A 173 12.14 2.10 -9.68
CA LYS A 173 10.68 2.19 -9.85
C LYS A 173 10.15 1.00 -10.67
N THR A 174 10.82 0.69 -11.79
CA THR A 174 10.43 -0.42 -12.68
C THR A 174 10.46 -1.78 -11.95
N GLU A 175 11.45 -1.99 -11.07
CA GLU A 175 11.52 -3.21 -10.26
C GLU A 175 10.35 -3.32 -9.26
N ILE A 176 9.95 -2.20 -8.63
CA ILE A 176 8.79 -2.17 -7.72
C ILE A 176 7.49 -2.45 -8.49
N TYR A 177 7.31 -1.86 -9.67
CA TYR A 177 6.14 -2.14 -10.52
C TYR A 177 6.04 -3.62 -10.90
N LYS A 178 7.19 -4.24 -11.23
CA LYS A 178 7.24 -5.67 -11.51
C LYS A 178 6.83 -6.50 -10.29
N ILE A 179 7.31 -6.14 -9.10
CA ILE A 179 6.91 -6.82 -7.86
C ILE A 179 5.40 -6.70 -7.65
N MET A 180 4.81 -5.51 -7.76
CA MET A 180 3.37 -5.33 -7.63
C MET A 180 2.59 -6.19 -8.63
N LYS A 181 3.01 -6.20 -9.89
CA LYS A 181 2.39 -7.01 -10.94
C LYS A 181 2.48 -8.51 -10.62
N ASP A 182 3.65 -8.99 -10.20
CA ASP A 182 3.85 -10.39 -9.81
C ASP A 182 2.96 -10.78 -8.62
N LEU A 183 2.83 -9.92 -7.61
CA LEU A 183 1.96 -10.14 -6.46
C LEU A 183 0.48 -10.22 -6.88
N ALA A 184 0.04 -9.34 -7.77
CA ALA A 184 -1.32 -9.36 -8.28
C ALA A 184 -1.58 -10.60 -9.17
N GLU A 185 -0.76 -10.82 -10.18
CA GLU A 185 -1.02 -11.84 -11.20
C GLU A 185 -0.76 -13.27 -10.71
N LYS A 186 0.34 -13.49 -9.97
CA LYS A 186 0.78 -14.82 -9.53
C LYS A 186 0.19 -15.21 -8.18
N GLU A 187 0.29 -14.30 -7.20
CA GLU A 187 -0.18 -14.56 -5.83
C GLU A 187 -1.67 -14.23 -5.65
N LYS A 188 -2.30 -13.61 -6.66
CA LYS A 188 -3.72 -13.21 -6.64
C LYS A 188 -4.07 -12.27 -5.48
N ILE A 189 -3.12 -11.43 -5.07
CA ILE A 189 -3.32 -10.40 -4.05
C ILE A 189 -4.00 -9.19 -4.70
N GLY A 190 -5.00 -8.62 -4.05
CA GLY A 190 -5.55 -7.32 -4.44
C GLY A 190 -4.58 -6.21 -4.03
N ILE A 191 -4.26 -5.32 -4.94
CA ILE A 191 -3.34 -4.21 -4.68
C ILE A 191 -4.09 -2.89 -4.80
N ILE A 192 -3.94 -2.03 -3.81
CA ILE A 192 -4.29 -0.61 -3.92
C ILE A 192 -2.99 0.17 -4.08
N LEU A 193 -2.90 0.94 -5.17
CA LEU A 193 -1.79 1.83 -5.44
C LEU A 193 -2.25 3.28 -5.31
N VAL A 194 -1.79 3.96 -4.28
CA VAL A 194 -2.00 5.40 -4.09
C VAL A 194 -0.79 6.13 -4.67
N SER A 195 -1.02 7.01 -5.62
CA SER A 195 0.06 7.82 -6.21
C SER A 195 -0.43 9.20 -6.66
N SER A 196 0.44 10.18 -6.53
CA SER A 196 0.28 11.52 -7.13
C SER A 196 0.81 11.58 -8.56
N GLU A 197 1.58 10.58 -9.00
CA GLU A 197 2.11 10.47 -10.35
C GLU A 197 1.08 9.72 -11.24
N LEU A 198 0.29 10.45 -12.04
CA LEU A 198 -0.74 9.85 -12.89
C LEU A 198 -0.15 8.84 -13.91
N GLU A 199 1.03 9.12 -14.45
CA GLU A 199 1.72 8.21 -15.38
C GLU A 199 2.02 6.84 -14.77
N GLU A 200 2.38 6.81 -13.46
CA GLU A 200 2.58 5.57 -12.71
C GLU A 200 1.30 4.75 -12.67
N LEU A 201 0.19 5.39 -12.34
CA LEU A 201 -1.11 4.73 -12.23
C LEU A 201 -1.61 4.24 -13.59
N MET A 202 -1.48 5.07 -14.64
CA MET A 202 -1.84 4.68 -16.01
C MET A 202 -1.06 3.46 -16.51
N ARG A 203 0.19 3.31 -16.06
CA ARG A 203 1.06 2.20 -16.43
C ARG A 203 0.80 0.92 -15.66
N CYS A 204 0.42 1.03 -14.38
CA CYS A 204 0.42 -0.10 -13.45
C CYS A 204 -0.96 -0.64 -13.13
N CYS A 205 -2.01 0.18 -13.22
CA CYS A 205 -3.32 -0.16 -12.70
C CYS A 205 -4.25 -0.77 -13.74
N ASN A 206 -5.13 -1.65 -13.28
CA ASN A 206 -6.23 -2.19 -14.10
C ASN A 206 -7.40 -1.20 -14.14
N ARG A 207 -7.59 -0.43 -13.06
CA ARG A 207 -8.67 0.52 -12.86
C ARG A 207 -8.19 1.66 -11.98
N LEU A 208 -8.73 2.88 -12.20
CA LEU A 208 -8.39 4.09 -11.46
C LEU A 208 -9.60 4.70 -10.78
N ILE A 209 -9.42 5.14 -9.56
CA ILE A 209 -10.36 5.95 -8.81
C ILE A 209 -9.73 7.34 -8.60
N THR A 210 -10.49 8.39 -8.86
CA THR A 210 -10.10 9.75 -8.55
C THR A 210 -10.73 10.20 -7.24
N VAL A 211 -9.94 10.93 -6.45
CA VAL A 211 -10.34 11.46 -5.14
C VAL A 211 -10.14 12.97 -5.13
N TYR A 212 -11.16 13.69 -4.68
CA TYR A 212 -11.15 15.13 -4.47
C TYR A 212 -11.84 15.47 -3.16
N ARG A 213 -11.13 16.17 -2.27
CA ARG A 213 -11.67 16.61 -0.95
C ARG A 213 -12.40 15.51 -0.19
N GLY A 214 -11.80 14.32 -0.13
CA GLY A 214 -12.34 13.19 0.62
C GLY A 214 -13.54 12.49 -0.03
N LYS A 215 -13.81 12.74 -1.30
CA LYS A 215 -14.87 12.07 -2.08
C LYS A 215 -14.29 11.38 -3.30
N ILE A 216 -14.86 10.26 -3.67
CA ILE A 216 -14.61 9.63 -4.97
C ILE A 216 -15.35 10.45 -6.02
N THR A 217 -14.64 10.89 -7.05
CA THR A 217 -15.17 11.75 -8.12
C THR A 217 -15.27 11.05 -9.47
N GLY A 218 -14.59 9.91 -9.63
CA GLY A 218 -14.68 9.11 -10.85
C GLY A 218 -13.99 7.76 -10.70
N GLU A 219 -14.36 6.87 -11.63
CA GLU A 219 -13.76 5.56 -11.81
C GLU A 219 -13.48 5.36 -13.30
N PHE A 220 -12.28 4.93 -13.65
CA PHE A 220 -11.79 4.92 -15.03
C PHE A 220 -11.05 3.63 -15.36
N ASP A 221 -11.14 3.23 -16.63
CA ASP A 221 -10.28 2.22 -17.25
C ASP A 221 -9.10 2.94 -17.89
N PRO A 222 -7.85 2.75 -17.40
CA PRO A 222 -6.67 3.43 -17.92
C PRO A 222 -6.44 3.22 -19.42
N SER A 223 -6.92 2.10 -19.96
CA SER A 223 -6.75 1.75 -21.38
C SER A 223 -7.70 2.52 -22.32
N LYS A 224 -8.73 3.15 -21.78
CA LYS A 224 -9.83 3.76 -22.56
C LYS A 224 -10.00 5.26 -22.32
N VAL A 225 -9.47 5.77 -21.23
CA VAL A 225 -9.67 7.16 -20.78
C VAL A 225 -8.53 8.06 -21.21
N LYS A 226 -8.82 9.32 -21.47
CA LYS A 226 -7.78 10.34 -21.69
C LYS A 226 -7.27 10.87 -20.36
N THR A 227 -5.98 11.13 -20.28
CA THR A 227 -5.33 11.72 -19.09
C THR A 227 -6.02 13.00 -18.61
N SER A 228 -6.48 13.84 -19.56
CA SER A 228 -7.22 15.09 -19.25
C SER A 228 -8.53 14.85 -18.48
N GLU A 229 -9.23 13.77 -18.77
CA GLU A 229 -10.50 13.43 -18.09
C GLU A 229 -10.26 13.02 -16.64
N ILE A 230 -9.20 12.23 -16.39
CA ILE A 230 -8.81 11.83 -15.04
C ILE A 230 -8.40 13.06 -14.22
N ILE A 231 -7.58 13.95 -14.83
CA ILE A 231 -7.16 15.19 -14.16
C ILE A 231 -8.36 16.07 -13.85
N ALA A 232 -9.27 16.27 -14.82
CA ALA A 232 -10.48 17.06 -14.61
C ALA A 232 -11.34 16.52 -13.47
N SER A 233 -11.48 15.20 -13.37
CA SER A 233 -12.19 14.55 -12.26
C SER A 233 -11.48 14.74 -10.91
N ALA A 234 -10.16 14.68 -10.88
CA ALA A 234 -9.36 14.84 -9.65
C ALA A 234 -9.29 16.27 -9.13
N ILE A 235 -9.57 17.28 -9.95
CA ILE A 235 -9.67 18.70 -9.54
C ILE A 235 -11.12 19.17 -9.40
N ASN A 236 -12.09 18.36 -9.81
CA ASN A 236 -13.53 18.65 -9.85
C ASN A 236 -13.83 20.00 -10.52
N VAL A 237 -13.63 20.08 -11.82
CA VAL A 237 -13.78 21.31 -12.63
C VAL A 237 -15.10 22.01 -12.39
N ASN A 238 -16.19 21.28 -12.13
CA ASN A 238 -17.51 21.85 -11.83
C ASN A 238 -17.50 22.71 -10.56
N ASP A 239 -16.66 22.41 -9.55
CA ASP A 239 -16.50 23.26 -8.35
C ASP A 239 -15.74 24.56 -8.69
N ILE A 240 -14.79 24.50 -9.62
CA ILE A 240 -14.00 25.68 -10.04
C ILE A 240 -14.89 26.66 -10.81
N GLU A 241 -15.74 26.16 -11.71
CA GLU A 241 -16.69 27.01 -12.47
C GLU A 241 -17.71 27.70 -11.56
N GLN A 242 -18.19 27.01 -10.49
CA GLN A 242 -19.09 27.61 -9.52
C GLN A 242 -18.43 28.68 -8.63
N VAL A 243 -17.11 28.59 -8.38
CA VAL A 243 -16.35 29.58 -7.62
C VAL A 243 -16.00 30.79 -8.49
N ALA A 244 -15.74 30.58 -9.79
CA ALA A 244 -15.44 31.65 -10.74
C ALA A 244 -16.69 32.46 -11.18
N ALA A 245 -17.89 31.89 -10.94
CA ALA A 245 -19.16 32.53 -11.26
C ALA A 245 -19.76 33.33 -10.08
N LYS A 246 -19.08 33.42 -8.94
CA LYS A 246 -19.43 34.22 -7.77
C LYS A 246 -18.45 35.38 -7.58
#